data_f986908dfa31f509db4f41ce27de8e2e
#
_entry.id   f986908dfa31f509db4f41ce27de8e2e
#
_cell.length_a   1.000
_cell.length_b   1.000
_cell.length_c   1.000
_cell.angle_alpha   90.00
_cell.angle_beta   90.00
_cell.angle_gamma   90.00
#
_symmetry.space_group_name_H-M   'P 1'
#
loop_
_entity.id
_entity.type
_entity.pdbx_description
1 polymer ?
#
loop_
_entity_poly.entity_id
_entity_poly.type
_entity_poly.pdbx_seq_one_letter_code
_entity_poly.pdbx_strand_id
1 'polypeptide(L)'
;MRRTIADLISDRYYGTLDSLCLDAGLDFTAQAIGNALNIVGDNIQAKGRVQKPQGEFWAYQTEGSYDIKEASSAAHLYGKRVASAEAFTDAKFSHSLADLKNLADYALAFGSNEFVVCASAYQPWTDKIPGNTGGGRHYCLNRNNTYWNYSCPFWDYQARCAGLLRKGIPVVDLCVYLGDNPPVKLLSYRLPEMSEGYNFDVCTTDALINRTKALDGDIVLPDGMKYRMLVLQKDCEMTLAALRHIAALVKQGVPLYGDRPAYPVSLAERMHDNEYDKMVTALWGTGKKESGVHSLGKGHVYWGMTLEEALRKEEIRPDIILKSGNEPEDRMYFTHRHLPDVDIYFVNNHSKNVFSDSIHLRTDRRYA
;
A
#
# COMPACT_ATOMS: atom_id res chain seq x y z
N MET A 1 -10.82 23.31 -7.06
CA MET A 1 -10.99 22.70 -8.40
C MET A 1 -10.35 21.30 -8.51
N ARG A 2 -9.02 21.10 -8.33
CA ARG A 2 -8.41 19.76 -8.46
C ARG A 2 -9.04 18.73 -7.53
N ARG A 3 -9.25 19.05 -6.25
CA ARG A 3 -9.90 18.14 -5.28
C ARG A 3 -11.32 17.79 -5.74
N THR A 4 -12.12 18.76 -6.17
CA THR A 4 -13.47 18.50 -6.68
C THR A 4 -13.47 17.53 -7.86
N ILE A 5 -12.50 17.67 -8.78
CA ILE A 5 -12.37 16.75 -9.91
C ILE A 5 -11.99 15.34 -9.41
N ALA A 6 -11.05 15.25 -8.46
CA ALA A 6 -10.65 13.98 -7.87
C ALA A 6 -11.84 13.26 -7.19
N ASP A 7 -12.65 13.99 -6.42
CA ASP A 7 -13.86 13.45 -5.77
C ASP A 7 -14.90 12.99 -6.80
N LEU A 8 -15.13 13.78 -7.85
CA LEU A 8 -16.06 13.40 -8.91
C LEU A 8 -15.59 12.17 -9.68
N ILE A 9 -14.28 12.03 -9.97
CA ILE A 9 -13.72 10.83 -10.58
C ILE A 9 -13.95 9.63 -9.66
N SER A 10 -13.62 9.74 -8.39
CA SER A 10 -13.75 8.65 -7.45
C SER A 10 -15.22 8.25 -7.25
N ASP A 11 -16.10 9.22 -6.94
CA ASP A 11 -17.45 8.92 -6.50
C ASP A 11 -18.45 8.77 -7.66
N ARG A 12 -18.32 9.63 -8.70
CA ARG A 12 -19.29 9.66 -9.81
C ARG A 12 -18.89 8.77 -10.99
N TYR A 13 -17.61 8.55 -11.23
CA TYR A 13 -17.17 7.63 -12.28
C TYR A 13 -17.01 6.22 -11.69
N TYR A 14 -16.02 5.99 -10.82
CA TYR A 14 -15.78 4.65 -10.27
C TYR A 14 -16.91 4.16 -9.38
N GLY A 15 -17.44 4.97 -8.48
CA GLY A 15 -18.52 4.58 -7.60
C GLY A 15 -19.83 4.30 -8.33
N THR A 16 -20.13 5.02 -9.42
CA THR A 16 -21.31 4.73 -10.25
C THR A 16 -21.16 3.42 -11.00
N LEU A 17 -19.98 3.17 -11.61
CA LEU A 17 -19.72 1.92 -12.31
C LEU A 17 -19.78 0.73 -11.35
N ASP A 18 -19.22 0.86 -10.15
CA ASP A 18 -19.28 -0.18 -9.13
C ASP A 18 -20.73 -0.50 -8.73
N SER A 19 -21.56 0.52 -8.50
CA SER A 19 -22.98 0.35 -8.18
C SER A 19 -23.72 -0.39 -9.30
N LEU A 20 -23.51 0.00 -10.57
CA LEU A 20 -24.13 -0.65 -11.71
C LEU A 20 -23.69 -2.12 -11.86
N CYS A 21 -22.43 -2.41 -11.61
CA CYS A 21 -21.92 -3.79 -11.63
C CYS A 21 -22.54 -4.62 -10.52
N LEU A 22 -22.61 -4.09 -9.30
CA LEU A 22 -23.24 -4.77 -8.16
C LEU A 22 -24.73 -5.05 -8.42
N ASP A 23 -25.48 -4.11 -8.99
CA ASP A 23 -26.87 -4.29 -9.36
C ASP A 23 -27.05 -5.41 -10.41
N ALA A 24 -26.03 -5.63 -11.24
CA ALA A 24 -25.96 -6.71 -12.22
C ALA A 24 -25.39 -8.02 -11.64
N GLY A 25 -25.04 -8.10 -10.36
CA GLY A 25 -24.43 -9.25 -9.72
C GLY A 25 -22.96 -9.48 -10.12
N LEU A 26 -22.24 -8.42 -10.53
CA LEU A 26 -20.86 -8.45 -10.96
C LEU A 26 -19.95 -7.71 -9.97
N ASP A 27 -18.73 -8.19 -9.79
CA ASP A 27 -17.67 -7.43 -9.11
C ASP A 27 -16.98 -6.48 -10.11
N PHE A 28 -16.83 -5.23 -9.73
CA PHE A 28 -16.05 -4.27 -10.51
C PHE A 28 -14.62 -4.23 -10.02
N THR A 29 -13.66 -4.29 -10.93
CA THR A 29 -12.23 -4.09 -10.66
C THR A 29 -11.71 -2.93 -11.48
N ALA A 30 -10.81 -2.13 -10.90
CA ALA A 30 -10.19 -1.01 -11.61
C ALA A 30 -8.82 -0.66 -11.04
N GLN A 31 -7.91 -0.31 -11.93
CA GLN A 31 -6.57 0.22 -11.59
C GLN A 31 -6.61 1.70 -11.19
N ALA A 32 -7.76 2.35 -11.32
CA ALA A 32 -7.90 3.79 -11.20
C ALA A 32 -7.01 4.53 -12.22
N ILE A 33 -6.01 5.28 -11.77
CA ILE A 33 -5.14 6.06 -12.66
C ILE A 33 -3.99 5.20 -13.20
N GLY A 34 -3.69 4.06 -12.58
CA GLY A 34 -2.57 3.19 -12.94
C GLY A 34 -1.19 3.78 -12.64
N ASN A 35 -0.15 3.03 -12.99
CA ASN A 35 1.23 3.31 -12.61
C ASN A 35 1.82 4.56 -13.30
N ALA A 36 1.49 4.82 -14.55
CA ALA A 36 2.15 5.81 -15.40
C ALA A 36 1.34 7.10 -15.63
N LEU A 37 0.11 7.21 -15.13
CA LEU A 37 -0.79 8.29 -15.51
C LEU A 37 -0.73 9.48 -14.55
N ASN A 38 -0.51 10.68 -15.09
CA ASN A 38 -0.49 11.94 -14.36
C ASN A 38 -1.87 12.65 -14.44
N ILE A 39 -2.92 11.96 -13.98
CA ILE A 39 -4.27 12.51 -14.01
C ILE A 39 -4.59 13.21 -12.68
N VAL A 40 -5.50 14.16 -12.73
CA VAL A 40 -6.02 14.85 -11.54
C VAL A 40 -7.00 13.93 -10.82
N GLY A 41 -6.50 13.12 -9.90
CA GLY A 41 -7.30 12.17 -9.16
C GLY A 41 -6.73 11.84 -7.80
N ASP A 42 -7.41 10.96 -7.10
CA ASP A 42 -6.97 10.33 -5.86
C ASP A 42 -7.01 8.82 -6.08
N ASN A 43 -5.83 8.22 -6.27
CA ASN A 43 -5.71 6.81 -6.64
C ASN A 43 -6.31 5.88 -5.61
N ILE A 44 -6.01 6.14 -4.33
CA ILE A 44 -6.44 5.25 -3.26
C ILE A 44 -7.94 5.39 -3.02
N GLN A 45 -8.49 6.62 -3.07
CA GLN A 45 -9.91 6.85 -2.96
C GLN A 45 -10.68 6.18 -4.11
N ALA A 46 -10.21 6.31 -5.35
CA ALA A 46 -10.83 5.68 -6.52
C ALA A 46 -10.77 4.15 -6.43
N LYS A 47 -9.60 3.57 -6.07
CA LYS A 47 -9.47 2.12 -5.82
C LYS A 47 -10.35 1.65 -4.66
N GLY A 48 -10.59 2.48 -3.67
CA GLY A 48 -11.49 2.19 -2.55
C GLY A 48 -12.97 2.11 -2.93
N ARG A 49 -13.38 2.70 -4.05
CA ARG A 49 -14.78 2.70 -4.54
C ARG A 49 -15.16 1.43 -5.29
N VAL A 50 -14.20 0.60 -5.69
CA VAL A 50 -14.46 -0.63 -6.46
C VAL A 50 -14.41 -1.87 -5.58
N GLN A 51 -15.02 -2.98 -6.03
CA GLN A 51 -15.02 -4.22 -5.26
C GLN A 51 -13.64 -4.83 -5.11
N LYS A 52 -12.83 -4.77 -6.18
CA LYS A 52 -11.46 -5.29 -6.21
C LYS A 52 -10.49 -4.19 -6.63
N PRO A 53 -9.88 -3.46 -5.68
CA PRO A 53 -8.78 -2.56 -5.97
C PRO A 53 -7.70 -3.27 -6.75
N GLN A 54 -7.28 -2.70 -7.89
CA GLN A 54 -6.25 -3.29 -8.74
C GLN A 54 -5.06 -2.34 -8.90
N GLY A 55 -3.86 -2.89 -8.81
CA GLY A 55 -2.62 -2.28 -9.24
C GLY A 55 -2.04 -3.00 -10.44
N GLU A 56 -0.79 -2.69 -10.79
CA GLU A 56 -0.07 -3.39 -11.85
C GLU A 56 1.41 -3.56 -11.53
N PHE A 57 2.03 -4.60 -12.06
CA PHE A 57 3.48 -4.75 -12.09
C PHE A 57 3.98 -5.30 -13.41
N TRP A 58 5.13 -4.79 -13.83
CA TRP A 58 5.70 -5.04 -15.14
C TRP A 58 6.90 -5.98 -15.03
N ALA A 59 7.10 -6.81 -16.07
CA ALA A 59 8.17 -7.81 -16.07
C ALA A 59 9.60 -7.24 -16.08
N TYR A 60 9.77 -5.97 -16.41
CA TYR A 60 11.06 -5.27 -16.40
C TYR A 60 11.27 -4.33 -15.21
N GLN A 61 10.25 -4.14 -14.38
CA GLN A 61 10.34 -3.32 -13.17
C GLN A 61 10.74 -4.21 -12.01
N THR A 62 12.00 -4.13 -11.61
CA THR A 62 12.53 -4.90 -10.48
C THR A 62 12.30 -4.21 -9.14
N GLU A 63 11.96 -2.92 -9.13
CA GLU A 63 11.71 -2.15 -7.92
C GLU A 63 10.57 -1.15 -8.11
N GLY A 64 9.76 -0.98 -7.06
CA GLY A 64 8.93 0.22 -6.89
C GLY A 64 7.63 0.26 -7.65
N SER A 65 6.97 -0.85 -7.90
CA SER A 65 5.57 -0.79 -8.31
C SER A 65 4.70 -0.40 -7.11
N TYR A 66 4.74 0.89 -6.78
CA TYR A 66 3.93 1.44 -5.69
C TYR A 66 2.43 1.34 -5.96
N ASP A 67 2.04 1.11 -7.21
CA ASP A 67 0.65 0.91 -7.58
C ASP A 67 0.04 -0.36 -6.95
N ILE A 68 0.86 -1.42 -6.77
CA ILE A 68 0.48 -2.61 -5.98
C ILE A 68 0.20 -2.20 -4.53
N LYS A 69 1.07 -1.36 -3.95
CA LYS A 69 0.92 -0.90 -2.57
C LYS A 69 -0.31 -0.01 -2.40
N GLU A 70 -0.62 0.84 -3.37
CA GLU A 70 -1.86 1.61 -3.39
C GLU A 70 -3.10 0.70 -3.42
N ALA A 71 -3.08 -0.35 -4.25
CA ALA A 71 -4.19 -1.30 -4.35
C ALA A 71 -4.38 -2.09 -3.04
N SER A 72 -3.30 -2.60 -2.44
CA SER A 72 -3.37 -3.31 -1.17
C SER A 72 -3.81 -2.39 -0.03
N SER A 73 -3.29 -1.17 0.03
CA SER A 73 -3.69 -0.16 1.01
C SER A 73 -5.17 0.22 0.87
N ALA A 74 -5.66 0.42 -0.36
CA ALA A 74 -7.08 0.66 -0.61
C ALA A 74 -7.94 -0.54 -0.16
N ALA A 75 -7.51 -1.77 -0.45
CA ALA A 75 -8.21 -2.96 0.04
C ALA A 75 -8.30 -2.98 1.57
N HIS A 76 -7.18 -2.72 2.26
CA HIS A 76 -7.12 -2.69 3.71
C HIS A 76 -7.99 -1.57 4.30
N LEU A 77 -7.84 -0.33 3.82
CA LEU A 77 -8.55 0.84 4.31
C LEU A 77 -10.08 0.75 4.12
N TYR A 78 -10.54 0.13 3.04
CA TYR A 78 -11.95 0.04 2.71
C TYR A 78 -12.56 -1.34 3.00
N GLY A 79 -11.85 -2.22 3.73
CA GLY A 79 -12.34 -3.53 4.18
C GLY A 79 -12.56 -4.52 3.04
N LYS A 80 -11.78 -4.39 1.96
CA LYS A 80 -11.86 -5.31 0.82
C LYS A 80 -10.94 -6.51 1.06
N ARG A 81 -11.41 -7.69 0.69
CA ARG A 81 -10.66 -8.94 0.89
C ARG A 81 -9.58 -9.17 -0.17
N VAL A 82 -9.81 -8.63 -1.36
CA VAL A 82 -8.95 -8.85 -2.53
C VAL A 82 -8.24 -7.56 -2.90
N ALA A 83 -6.92 -7.64 -3.00
CA ALA A 83 -6.06 -6.67 -3.64
C ALA A 83 -5.51 -7.32 -4.92
N SER A 84 -6.06 -6.91 -6.07
CA SER A 84 -5.70 -7.47 -7.38
C SER A 84 -4.51 -6.75 -7.98
N ALA A 85 -3.81 -7.39 -8.91
CA ALA A 85 -2.80 -6.74 -9.75
C ALA A 85 -2.87 -7.27 -11.19
N GLU A 86 -2.82 -6.37 -12.17
CA GLU A 86 -2.36 -6.73 -13.50
C GLU A 86 -0.91 -7.21 -13.40
N ALA A 87 -0.66 -8.43 -13.82
CA ALA A 87 0.56 -9.14 -13.51
C ALA A 87 1.39 -9.45 -14.75
N PHE A 88 2.72 -9.29 -14.63
CA PHE A 88 3.69 -9.65 -15.65
C PHE A 88 3.55 -8.86 -16.95
N THR A 89 3.04 -7.64 -16.87
CA THR A 89 2.87 -6.77 -18.03
C THR A 89 4.19 -6.65 -18.81
N ASP A 90 4.13 -6.81 -20.12
CA ASP A 90 5.28 -6.84 -21.04
C ASP A 90 6.28 -8.00 -20.80
N ALA A 91 5.84 -9.11 -20.18
CA ALA A 91 6.67 -10.31 -20.08
C ALA A 91 7.00 -10.86 -21.48
N LYS A 92 8.29 -11.19 -21.70
CA LYS A 92 8.85 -11.63 -22.99
C LYS A 92 9.26 -13.09 -22.92
N PHE A 93 9.46 -13.71 -24.09
CA PHE A 93 9.94 -15.10 -24.21
C PHE A 93 11.29 -15.35 -23.53
N SER A 94 12.07 -14.29 -23.25
CA SER A 94 13.33 -14.37 -22.53
C SER A 94 13.19 -14.50 -21.00
N HIS A 95 12.01 -14.18 -20.44
CA HIS A 95 11.77 -14.33 -19.01
C HIS A 95 11.49 -15.78 -18.66
N SER A 96 12.22 -16.31 -17.69
CA SER A 96 11.97 -17.62 -17.11
C SER A 96 10.83 -17.61 -16.10
N LEU A 97 10.29 -18.78 -15.75
CA LEU A 97 9.32 -18.87 -14.64
C LEU A 97 9.93 -18.46 -13.29
N ALA A 98 11.25 -18.58 -13.13
CA ALA A 98 11.94 -18.12 -11.92
C ALA A 98 11.95 -16.57 -11.84
N ASP A 99 12.17 -15.88 -12.98
CA ASP A 99 12.10 -14.42 -13.04
C ASP A 99 10.69 -13.93 -12.71
N LEU A 100 9.67 -14.56 -13.31
CA LEU A 100 8.28 -14.22 -13.04
C LEU A 100 7.86 -14.55 -11.60
N LYS A 101 8.38 -15.65 -11.03
CA LYS A 101 8.15 -15.98 -9.62
C LYS A 101 8.70 -14.91 -8.69
N ASN A 102 9.91 -14.44 -8.93
CA ASN A 102 10.52 -13.41 -8.10
C ASN A 102 9.69 -12.11 -8.09
N LEU A 103 9.17 -11.70 -9.25
CA LEU A 103 8.26 -10.56 -9.37
C LEU A 103 6.93 -10.78 -8.64
N ALA A 104 6.36 -11.98 -8.80
CA ALA A 104 5.12 -12.35 -8.13
C ALA A 104 5.27 -12.38 -6.60
N ASP A 105 6.37 -12.93 -6.10
CA ASP A 105 6.66 -13.00 -4.67
C ASP A 105 6.82 -11.58 -4.07
N TYR A 106 7.45 -10.68 -4.80
CA TYR A 106 7.52 -9.27 -4.44
C TYR A 106 6.12 -8.65 -4.35
N ALA A 107 5.26 -8.86 -5.37
CA ALA A 107 3.89 -8.35 -5.37
C ALA A 107 3.04 -8.92 -4.22
N LEU A 108 3.20 -10.22 -3.91
CA LEU A 108 2.55 -10.86 -2.75
C LEU A 108 3.02 -10.25 -1.43
N ALA A 109 4.31 -9.99 -1.27
CA ALA A 109 4.87 -9.37 -0.07
C ALA A 109 4.37 -7.91 0.10
N PHE A 110 4.05 -7.21 -0.99
CA PHE A 110 3.44 -5.87 -0.97
C PHE A 110 1.92 -5.89 -0.81
N GLY A 111 1.31 -7.07 -0.62
CA GLY A 111 -0.07 -7.24 -0.23
C GLY A 111 -1.04 -7.60 -1.36
N SER A 112 -0.57 -7.75 -2.62
CA SER A 112 -1.39 -8.35 -3.67
C SER A 112 -1.75 -9.78 -3.32
N ASN A 113 -2.98 -10.18 -3.65
CA ASN A 113 -3.46 -11.55 -3.41
C ASN A 113 -4.37 -12.06 -4.54
N GLU A 114 -4.33 -11.40 -5.69
CA GLU A 114 -4.95 -11.84 -6.95
C GLU A 114 -4.15 -11.31 -8.12
N PHE A 115 -3.86 -12.16 -9.11
CA PHE A 115 -3.15 -11.78 -10.32
C PHE A 115 -4.04 -11.92 -11.55
N VAL A 116 -4.15 -10.84 -12.31
CA VAL A 116 -4.76 -10.79 -13.64
C VAL A 116 -3.61 -10.73 -14.64
N VAL A 117 -3.33 -11.86 -15.26
CA VAL A 117 -2.13 -12.02 -16.09
C VAL A 117 -2.24 -11.18 -17.37
N CYS A 118 -1.28 -10.30 -17.61
CA CYS A 118 -1.16 -9.50 -18.83
C CYS A 118 0.02 -9.99 -19.70
N ALA A 119 -0.22 -10.61 -20.85
CA ALA A 119 -1.47 -11.14 -21.34
C ALA A 119 -1.19 -12.37 -22.19
N SER A 120 -2.23 -13.08 -22.57
CA SER A 120 -2.12 -14.16 -23.56
C SER A 120 -2.75 -13.75 -24.87
N ALA A 121 -1.99 -13.79 -25.97
CA ALA A 121 -2.52 -13.54 -27.29
C ALA A 121 -3.26 -14.78 -27.82
N TYR A 122 -4.39 -14.56 -28.46
CA TYR A 122 -5.11 -15.66 -29.13
C TYR A 122 -4.24 -16.36 -30.19
N GLN A 123 -4.11 -17.67 -30.10
CA GLN A 123 -3.27 -18.51 -30.95
C GLN A 123 -4.15 -19.39 -31.85
N PRO A 124 -4.59 -18.88 -33.04
CA PRO A 124 -5.50 -19.64 -33.92
C PRO A 124 -4.80 -20.79 -34.65
N TRP A 125 -3.47 -20.70 -34.84
CA TRP A 125 -2.70 -21.69 -35.60
C TRP A 125 -1.96 -22.65 -34.67
N THR A 126 -1.87 -23.91 -35.06
CA THR A 126 -1.12 -24.95 -34.38
C THR A 126 0.27 -25.18 -34.96
N ASP A 127 0.52 -24.70 -36.17
CA ASP A 127 1.71 -24.90 -36.99
C ASP A 127 2.62 -23.67 -37.10
N LYS A 128 2.28 -22.57 -36.44
CA LYS A 128 3.07 -21.32 -36.45
C LYS A 128 3.71 -21.03 -35.09
N ILE A 129 5.03 -20.86 -35.09
CA ILE A 129 5.82 -20.49 -33.90
C ILE A 129 6.65 -19.24 -34.27
N PRO A 130 6.63 -18.20 -33.45
CA PRO A 130 5.97 -18.05 -32.14
C PRO A 130 4.45 -17.79 -32.22
N GLY A 131 3.85 -17.79 -33.39
CA GLY A 131 2.43 -17.53 -33.60
C GLY A 131 2.08 -16.05 -33.44
N ASN A 132 0.89 -15.78 -32.88
CA ASN A 132 0.47 -14.42 -32.60
C ASN A 132 1.11 -13.92 -31.32
N THR A 133 1.92 -12.87 -31.40
CA THR A 133 2.64 -12.25 -30.29
C THR A 133 2.00 -10.93 -29.79
N GLY A 134 0.79 -10.61 -30.24
CA GLY A 134 0.10 -9.39 -29.84
C GLY A 134 0.68 -8.10 -30.45
N GLY A 135 1.02 -8.14 -31.75
CA GLY A 135 1.49 -6.93 -32.46
C GLY A 135 2.88 -6.45 -32.04
N GLY A 136 3.79 -7.36 -31.73
CA GLY A 136 5.17 -7.04 -31.31
C GLY A 136 5.36 -6.84 -29.80
N ARG A 137 4.31 -6.98 -29.01
CA ARG A 137 4.43 -6.95 -27.53
C ARG A 137 5.02 -8.23 -26.94
N HIS A 138 5.23 -9.27 -27.79
CA HIS A 138 5.90 -10.51 -27.40
C HIS A 138 5.24 -11.27 -26.24
N TYR A 139 3.90 -11.27 -26.17
CA TYR A 139 3.19 -12.02 -25.14
C TYR A 139 3.59 -13.49 -25.13
N CYS A 140 4.22 -13.91 -24.04
CA CYS A 140 4.91 -15.20 -23.93
C CYS A 140 4.15 -16.25 -23.13
N LEU A 141 3.08 -15.87 -22.42
CA LEU A 141 2.35 -16.78 -21.53
C LEU A 141 1.31 -17.57 -22.33
N ASN A 142 1.78 -18.47 -23.18
CA ASN A 142 0.97 -19.31 -24.03
C ASN A 142 1.70 -20.60 -24.41
N ARG A 143 0.99 -21.54 -25.10
CA ARG A 143 1.50 -22.86 -25.49
C ARG A 143 2.73 -22.86 -26.41
N ASN A 144 3.05 -21.75 -27.05
CA ASN A 144 4.22 -21.65 -27.94
C ASN A 144 5.51 -21.32 -27.15
N ASN A 145 5.41 -21.07 -25.85
CA ASN A 145 6.58 -20.93 -25.00
C ASN A 145 7.07 -22.31 -24.55
N THR A 146 8.38 -22.52 -24.58
CA THR A 146 9.01 -23.82 -24.27
C THR A 146 8.72 -24.32 -22.87
N TYR A 147 8.52 -23.45 -21.90
CA TYR A 147 8.21 -23.84 -20.51
C TYR A 147 6.72 -24.06 -20.24
N TRP A 148 5.82 -23.75 -21.21
CA TRP A 148 4.38 -23.74 -20.95
C TRP A 148 3.85 -25.06 -20.39
N ASN A 149 4.26 -26.17 -20.96
CA ASN A 149 3.82 -27.50 -20.50
C ASN A 149 4.33 -27.85 -19.09
N TYR A 150 5.31 -27.12 -18.57
CA TYR A 150 5.89 -27.30 -17.24
C TYR A 150 5.48 -26.20 -16.25
N SER A 151 4.58 -25.30 -16.64
CA SER A 151 4.21 -24.14 -15.83
C SER A 151 3.19 -24.42 -14.72
N CYS A 152 2.52 -25.59 -14.71
CA CYS A 152 1.52 -25.91 -13.68
C CYS A 152 2.02 -25.70 -12.24
N PRO A 153 3.21 -26.15 -11.83
CA PRO A 153 3.69 -25.93 -10.45
C PRO A 153 3.85 -24.45 -10.10
N PHE A 154 4.19 -23.59 -11.06
CA PHE A 154 4.26 -22.14 -10.88
C PHE A 154 2.88 -21.54 -10.59
N TRP A 155 1.86 -21.90 -11.38
CA TRP A 155 0.50 -21.40 -11.19
C TRP A 155 -0.12 -21.93 -9.89
N ASP A 156 0.11 -23.20 -9.56
CA ASP A 156 -0.32 -23.82 -8.30
C ASP A 156 0.28 -23.11 -7.09
N TYR A 157 1.57 -22.75 -7.17
CA TYR A 157 2.23 -21.96 -6.12
C TYR A 157 1.57 -20.61 -5.95
N GLN A 158 1.35 -19.85 -7.04
CA GLN A 158 0.68 -18.55 -6.99
C GLN A 158 -0.72 -18.65 -6.39
N ALA A 159 -1.50 -19.64 -6.80
CA ALA A 159 -2.84 -19.88 -6.30
C ALA A 159 -2.87 -20.18 -4.79
N ARG A 160 -1.93 -21.01 -4.31
CA ARG A 160 -1.80 -21.31 -2.86
C ARG A 160 -1.42 -20.09 -2.04
N CYS A 161 -0.42 -19.33 -2.48
CA CYS A 161 -0.01 -18.08 -1.82
C CYS A 161 -1.16 -17.08 -1.77
N ALA A 162 -1.80 -16.81 -2.91
CA ALA A 162 -2.95 -15.91 -2.98
C ALA A 162 -4.10 -16.37 -2.08
N GLY A 163 -4.39 -17.66 -2.06
CA GLY A 163 -5.43 -18.26 -1.20
C GLY A 163 -5.16 -18.07 0.29
N LEU A 164 -3.91 -18.23 0.73
CA LEU A 164 -3.49 -17.99 2.12
C LEU A 164 -3.54 -16.49 2.47
N LEU A 165 -3.04 -15.63 1.60
CA LEU A 165 -2.97 -14.19 1.82
C LEU A 165 -4.34 -13.47 1.75
N ARG A 166 -5.41 -14.16 1.37
CA ARG A 166 -6.80 -13.71 1.49
C ARG A 166 -7.43 -14.07 2.85
N LYS A 167 -6.72 -14.80 3.71
CA LYS A 167 -7.23 -15.20 5.03
C LYS A 167 -6.93 -14.12 6.07
N GLY A 168 -7.76 -14.07 7.12
CA GLY A 168 -7.53 -13.21 8.28
C GLY A 168 -7.48 -11.71 7.97
N ILE A 169 -6.95 -10.97 8.92
CA ILE A 169 -6.77 -9.50 8.86
C ILE A 169 -5.30 -9.19 8.58
N PRO A 170 -4.98 -8.22 7.71
CA PRO A 170 -3.59 -7.79 7.53
C PRO A 170 -3.03 -7.16 8.81
N VAL A 171 -1.77 -7.43 9.09
CA VAL A 171 -1.02 -6.77 10.16
C VAL A 171 -0.08 -5.76 9.53
N VAL A 172 -0.34 -4.48 9.81
CA VAL A 172 0.43 -3.34 9.29
C VAL A 172 0.53 -2.30 10.38
N ASP A 173 1.75 -1.86 10.70
CA ASP A 173 1.96 -0.95 11.83
C ASP A 173 1.77 0.53 11.47
N LEU A 174 2.09 0.91 10.23
CA LEU A 174 2.20 2.30 9.83
C LEU A 174 1.10 2.69 8.85
N CYS A 175 0.40 3.79 9.15
CA CYS A 175 -0.55 4.43 8.24
C CYS A 175 0.09 5.71 7.70
N VAL A 176 0.49 5.72 6.42
CA VAL A 176 1.14 6.87 5.79
C VAL A 176 0.12 7.75 5.10
N TYR A 177 -0.12 8.93 5.64
CA TYR A 177 -1.03 9.90 5.05
C TYR A 177 -0.37 10.68 3.92
N LEU A 178 -0.95 10.60 2.73
CA LEU A 178 -0.42 11.20 1.48
C LEU A 178 -0.84 12.65 1.27
N GLY A 179 -1.59 13.23 2.21
CA GLY A 179 -2.10 14.60 2.06
C GLY A 179 -3.33 14.71 1.19
N ASP A 180 -3.69 15.95 0.85
CA ASP A 180 -4.97 16.30 0.23
C ASP A 180 -4.81 17.17 -1.04
N ASN A 181 -3.65 17.16 -1.66
CA ASN A 181 -3.35 17.92 -2.87
C ASN A 181 -3.30 17.02 -4.12
N PRO A 182 -4.42 16.88 -4.88
CA PRO A 182 -4.44 16.07 -6.10
C PRO A 182 -3.50 16.54 -7.19
N PRO A 183 -2.84 15.61 -7.93
CA PRO A 183 -3.05 14.16 -7.89
C PRO A 183 -2.48 13.51 -6.62
N VAL A 184 -3.31 12.72 -5.92
CA VAL A 184 -2.89 11.96 -4.74
C VAL A 184 -2.52 10.55 -5.16
N LYS A 185 -1.25 10.24 -5.04
CA LYS A 185 -0.66 8.92 -5.32
C LYS A 185 0.60 8.70 -4.48
N LEU A 186 0.98 7.45 -4.33
CA LEU A 186 2.21 7.10 -3.64
C LEU A 186 3.44 7.48 -4.49
N LEU A 187 4.29 8.31 -3.92
CA LEU A 187 5.56 8.72 -4.51
C LEU A 187 6.69 8.35 -3.54
N SER A 188 7.57 7.43 -3.96
CA SER A 188 8.63 6.89 -3.08
C SER A 188 9.50 7.95 -2.45
N TYR A 189 9.87 8.97 -3.20
CA TYR A 189 10.72 10.05 -2.72
C TYR A 189 10.06 10.97 -1.67
N ARG A 190 8.72 10.87 -1.52
CA ARG A 190 7.96 11.56 -0.47
C ARG A 190 7.74 10.73 0.79
N LEU A 191 8.03 9.44 0.75
CA LEU A 191 8.01 8.64 1.96
C LEU A 191 9.16 9.07 2.88
N PRO A 192 8.98 9.05 4.20
CA PRO A 192 10.13 9.02 5.10
C PRO A 192 10.94 7.74 4.82
N GLU A 193 12.17 7.70 5.28
CA GLU A 193 12.92 6.45 5.29
C GLU A 193 12.19 5.45 6.17
N MET A 194 11.72 4.36 5.54
CA MET A 194 10.93 3.36 6.23
C MET A 194 11.83 2.45 7.04
N SER A 195 11.46 2.22 8.30
CA SER A 195 12.23 1.36 9.20
C SER A 195 12.04 -0.11 8.84
N GLU A 196 13.12 -0.88 8.95
CA GLU A 196 13.10 -2.31 8.67
C GLU A 196 12.19 -3.08 9.62
N GLY A 197 11.58 -4.13 9.10
CA GLY A 197 10.69 -5.00 9.86
C GLY A 197 9.30 -4.43 10.12
N TYR A 198 8.95 -3.28 9.55
CA TYR A 198 7.62 -2.68 9.62
C TYR A 198 6.96 -2.64 8.25
N ASN A 199 5.68 -2.97 8.21
CA ASN A 199 4.84 -2.76 7.05
C ASN A 199 4.07 -1.44 7.17
N PHE A 200 3.72 -0.87 6.01
CA PHE A 200 2.92 0.34 5.93
C PHE A 200 1.79 0.22 4.92
N ASP A 201 0.75 0.98 5.13
CA ASP A 201 -0.26 1.31 4.13
C ASP A 201 -0.29 2.80 3.89
N VAL A 202 -0.75 3.20 2.70
CA VAL A 202 -0.92 4.60 2.34
C VAL A 202 -2.39 5.00 2.47
N CYS A 203 -2.65 6.18 3.03
CA CYS A 203 -3.98 6.65 3.37
C CYS A 203 -4.27 8.00 2.72
N THR A 204 -5.51 8.22 2.32
CA THR A 204 -6.01 9.49 1.79
C THR A 204 -6.96 10.16 2.76
N THR A 205 -7.29 11.41 2.51
CA THR A 205 -8.20 12.19 3.36
C THR A 205 -9.56 11.53 3.55
N ASP A 206 -10.12 10.93 2.50
CA ASP A 206 -11.41 10.23 2.60
C ASP A 206 -11.36 9.08 3.61
N ALA A 207 -10.38 8.20 3.48
CA ALA A 207 -10.22 7.08 4.41
C ALA A 207 -9.84 7.57 5.82
N LEU A 208 -8.94 8.54 5.93
CA LEU A 208 -8.53 9.11 7.21
C LEU A 208 -9.72 9.63 8.01
N ILE A 209 -10.57 10.47 7.40
CA ILE A 209 -11.69 11.12 8.09
C ILE A 209 -12.85 10.16 8.33
N ASN A 210 -13.19 9.34 7.33
CA ASN A 210 -14.43 8.59 7.34
C ASN A 210 -14.30 7.18 7.91
N ARG A 211 -13.08 6.63 8.00
CA ARG A 211 -12.89 5.22 8.38
C ARG A 211 -11.99 5.00 9.60
N THR A 212 -11.22 6.01 10.02
CA THR A 212 -10.33 5.84 11.17
C THR A 212 -10.91 6.37 12.47
N LYS A 213 -10.64 5.66 13.55
CA LYS A 213 -10.90 6.08 14.93
C LYS A 213 -9.70 5.70 15.79
N ALA A 214 -9.53 6.38 16.92
CA ALA A 214 -8.55 5.98 17.93
C ALA A 214 -9.17 5.00 18.92
N LEU A 215 -8.46 3.94 19.26
CA LEU A 215 -8.80 3.02 20.33
C LEU A 215 -7.51 2.49 20.95
N ASP A 216 -7.34 2.68 22.26
CA ASP A 216 -6.18 2.23 23.04
C ASP A 216 -4.82 2.68 22.49
N GLY A 217 -4.76 3.86 21.86
CA GLY A 217 -3.55 4.40 21.23
C GLY A 217 -3.33 3.96 19.78
N ASP A 218 -4.09 3.01 19.27
CA ASP A 218 -4.06 2.57 17.86
C ASP A 218 -5.08 3.33 17.01
N ILE A 219 -4.80 3.44 15.72
CA ILE A 219 -5.81 3.75 14.69
C ILE A 219 -6.55 2.46 14.38
N VAL A 220 -7.88 2.47 14.48
CA VAL A 220 -8.71 1.30 14.16
C VAL A 220 -9.66 1.60 13.01
N LEU A 221 -9.88 0.60 12.16
CA LEU A 221 -10.83 0.61 11.06
C LEU A 221 -12.07 -0.24 11.40
N PRO A 222 -13.23 0.02 10.78
CA PRO A 222 -14.49 -0.72 11.05
C PRO A 222 -14.34 -2.22 10.86
N ASP A 223 -13.45 -2.65 9.97
CA ASP A 223 -13.24 -4.04 9.57
C ASP A 223 -12.23 -4.79 10.48
N GLY A 224 -11.80 -4.15 11.56
CA GLY A 224 -10.92 -4.73 12.58
C GLY A 224 -9.43 -4.52 12.34
N MET A 225 -9.05 -3.90 11.24
CA MET A 225 -7.66 -3.56 10.97
C MET A 225 -7.18 -2.42 11.87
N LYS A 226 -5.88 -2.43 12.20
CA LYS A 226 -5.26 -1.47 13.11
C LYS A 226 -3.92 -0.97 12.56
N TYR A 227 -3.60 0.30 12.91
CA TYR A 227 -2.26 0.87 12.71
C TYR A 227 -1.78 1.47 14.03
N ARG A 228 -0.51 1.34 14.31
CA ARG A 228 0.10 1.77 15.58
C ARG A 228 0.66 3.21 15.53
N MET A 229 0.89 3.75 14.35
CA MET A 229 1.40 5.11 14.16
C MET A 229 0.86 5.72 12.87
N LEU A 230 0.45 6.98 12.95
CA LEU A 230 0.18 7.81 11.78
C LEU A 230 1.48 8.48 11.33
N VAL A 231 1.80 8.34 10.05
CA VAL A 231 3.01 8.89 9.44
C VAL A 231 2.62 9.88 8.36
N LEU A 232 3.19 11.06 8.35
CA LEU A 232 3.00 12.01 7.25
C LEU A 232 4.08 11.80 6.18
N GLN A 233 3.69 11.84 4.91
CA GLN A 233 4.69 11.94 3.84
C GLN A 233 5.46 13.27 3.95
N LYS A 234 6.63 13.36 3.33
CA LYS A 234 7.38 14.62 3.21
C LYS A 234 6.54 15.67 2.48
N ASP A 235 6.65 16.92 2.91
CA ASP A 235 5.88 18.05 2.35
C ASP A 235 4.37 17.76 2.29
N CYS A 236 3.82 17.18 3.35
CA CYS A 236 2.42 16.81 3.43
C CYS A 236 1.54 18.07 3.51
N GLU A 237 0.74 18.27 2.48
CA GLU A 237 -0.27 19.33 2.45
C GLU A 237 -1.63 18.75 2.84
N MET A 238 -2.34 19.43 3.75
CA MET A 238 -3.62 18.93 4.26
C MET A 238 -4.64 20.05 4.47
N THR A 239 -5.91 19.66 4.46
CA THR A 239 -7.01 20.57 4.80
C THR A 239 -7.15 20.72 6.32
N LEU A 240 -7.86 21.76 6.75
CA LEU A 240 -8.22 21.96 8.17
C LEU A 240 -9.03 20.77 8.70
N ALA A 241 -9.88 20.17 7.88
CA ALA A 241 -10.67 19.01 8.26
C ALA A 241 -9.78 17.80 8.59
N ALA A 242 -8.79 17.50 7.74
CA ALA A 242 -7.82 16.44 7.99
C ALA A 242 -6.99 16.73 9.25
N LEU A 243 -6.52 17.97 9.40
CA LEU A 243 -5.73 18.40 10.56
C LEU A 243 -6.51 18.29 11.88
N ARG A 244 -7.79 18.66 11.90
CA ARG A 244 -8.67 18.47 13.06
C ARG A 244 -8.84 16.99 13.42
N HIS A 245 -9.02 16.13 12.42
CA HIS A 245 -9.16 14.69 12.65
C HIS A 245 -7.86 14.09 13.19
N ILE A 246 -6.72 14.43 12.61
CA ILE A 246 -5.39 14.04 13.13
C ILE A 246 -5.21 14.49 14.57
N ALA A 247 -5.55 15.75 14.90
CA ALA A 247 -5.46 16.23 16.27
C ALA A 247 -6.39 15.47 17.24
N ALA A 248 -7.55 15.02 16.78
CA ALA A 248 -8.45 14.20 17.56
C ALA A 248 -7.88 12.79 17.81
N LEU A 249 -7.25 12.18 16.81
CA LEU A 249 -6.55 10.89 16.95
C LEU A 249 -5.40 11.00 17.96
N VAL A 250 -4.53 12.00 17.80
CA VAL A 250 -3.38 12.22 18.71
C VAL A 250 -3.84 12.49 20.13
N LYS A 251 -4.87 13.30 20.34
CA LYS A 251 -5.43 13.54 21.69
C LYS A 251 -5.85 12.26 22.40
N GLN A 252 -6.27 11.24 21.65
CA GLN A 252 -6.71 9.95 22.18
C GLN A 252 -5.57 8.94 22.33
N GLY A 253 -4.34 9.29 21.94
CA GLY A 253 -3.16 8.46 22.17
C GLY A 253 -2.44 7.97 20.92
N VAL A 254 -2.96 8.22 19.71
CA VAL A 254 -2.31 7.81 18.46
C VAL A 254 -1.02 8.62 18.26
N PRO A 255 0.14 7.97 18.11
CA PRO A 255 1.38 8.66 17.79
C PRO A 255 1.36 9.21 16.36
N LEU A 256 1.89 10.41 16.16
CA LEU A 256 2.05 11.06 14.88
C LEU A 256 3.53 11.28 14.58
N TYR A 257 3.99 10.85 13.42
CA TYR A 257 5.32 11.16 12.89
C TYR A 257 5.22 11.99 11.62
N GLY A 258 5.97 13.08 11.54
CA GLY A 258 6.10 13.91 10.34
C GLY A 258 6.23 15.39 10.64
N ASP A 259 6.70 16.11 9.62
CA ASP A 259 7.00 17.52 9.73
C ASP A 259 5.74 18.39 9.81
N ARG A 260 5.91 19.55 10.40
CA ARG A 260 4.87 20.56 10.51
C ARG A 260 4.46 21.04 9.11
N PRO A 261 3.16 21.00 8.73
CA PRO A 261 2.70 21.51 7.44
C PRO A 261 2.88 23.03 7.38
N ALA A 262 3.33 23.49 6.20
CA ALA A 262 3.64 24.92 6.01
C ALA A 262 2.39 25.79 5.88
N TYR A 263 1.35 25.27 5.21
CA TYR A 263 0.11 26.00 4.93
C TYR A 263 -1.02 25.03 4.53
N PRO A 264 -2.30 25.46 4.60
CA PRO A 264 -3.41 24.66 4.15
C PRO A 264 -3.47 24.55 2.63
N VAL A 265 -4.00 23.43 2.11
CA VAL A 265 -4.21 23.20 0.66
C VAL A 265 -5.23 24.16 0.08
N SER A 266 -6.30 24.42 0.83
CA SER A 266 -7.42 25.24 0.40
C SER A 266 -7.06 26.73 0.39
N LEU A 267 -7.31 27.42 -0.73
CA LEU A 267 -7.19 28.88 -0.80
C LEU A 267 -8.13 29.60 0.16
N ALA A 268 -9.36 29.08 0.35
CA ALA A 268 -10.32 29.64 1.30
C ALA A 268 -9.79 29.55 2.75
N GLU A 269 -9.16 28.43 3.10
CA GLU A 269 -8.55 28.26 4.41
C GLU A 269 -7.33 29.18 4.61
N ARG A 270 -6.55 29.46 3.54
CA ARG A 270 -5.43 30.41 3.58
C ARG A 270 -5.87 31.86 3.86
N MET A 271 -7.09 32.21 3.49
CA MET A 271 -7.63 33.56 3.71
C MET A 271 -8.23 33.75 5.12
N HIS A 272 -8.49 32.68 5.87
CA HIS A 272 -9.13 32.68 7.18
C HIS A 272 -8.30 31.98 8.28
N ASP A 273 -7.04 32.13 8.28
CA ASP A 273 -5.98 31.24 8.77
C ASP A 273 -5.85 30.99 10.27
N ASN A 274 -6.55 31.74 11.14
CA ASN A 274 -6.32 31.62 12.58
C ASN A 274 -6.61 30.21 13.17
N GLU A 275 -7.47 29.43 12.54
CA GLU A 275 -7.83 28.12 13.08
C GLU A 275 -6.85 27.03 12.62
N TYR A 276 -6.40 27.08 11.37
CA TYR A 276 -5.39 26.16 10.87
C TYR A 276 -4.09 26.28 11.68
N ASP A 277 -3.59 27.51 11.86
CA ASP A 277 -2.38 27.78 12.63
C ASP A 277 -2.51 27.39 14.12
N LYS A 278 -3.69 27.56 14.71
CA LYS A 278 -3.98 27.07 16.06
C LYS A 278 -3.89 25.56 16.14
N MET A 279 -4.43 24.84 15.15
CA MET A 279 -4.36 23.36 15.11
C MET A 279 -2.92 22.88 14.88
N VAL A 280 -2.19 23.49 13.98
CA VAL A 280 -0.78 23.19 13.74
C VAL A 280 0.04 23.44 15.03
N THR A 281 -0.22 24.56 15.71
CA THR A 281 0.46 24.87 16.99
C THR A 281 0.08 23.90 18.09
N ALA A 282 -1.17 23.46 18.12
CA ALA A 282 -1.60 22.44 19.10
C ALA A 282 -0.89 21.10 18.90
N LEU A 283 -0.59 20.70 17.65
CA LEU A 283 0.09 19.45 17.33
C LEU A 283 1.61 19.55 17.47
N TRP A 284 2.26 20.58 16.94
CA TRP A 284 3.73 20.70 16.90
C TRP A 284 4.30 21.68 17.94
N GLY A 285 3.45 22.31 18.76
CA GLY A 285 3.87 23.31 19.73
C GLY A 285 4.18 24.66 19.11
N THR A 286 4.57 25.61 19.99
CA THR A 286 4.99 26.97 19.58
C THR A 286 6.47 26.95 19.20
N GLY A 287 6.80 27.56 18.06
CA GLY A 287 8.18 27.71 17.59
C GLY A 287 8.54 26.77 16.44
N LYS A 288 9.59 27.17 15.70
CA LYS A 288 10.15 26.42 14.57
C LYS A 288 11.41 25.69 15.03
N LYS A 289 11.25 24.59 15.74
CA LYS A 289 12.37 23.70 16.08
C LYS A 289 12.61 22.74 14.91
N GLU A 290 13.88 22.50 14.57
CA GLU A 290 14.26 21.56 13.52
C GLU A 290 13.85 20.13 13.87
N SER A 291 13.89 19.75 15.15
CA SER A 291 13.46 18.45 15.66
C SER A 291 12.77 18.58 16.99
N GLY A 292 11.87 17.65 17.31
CA GLY A 292 11.22 17.65 18.62
C GLY A 292 10.19 16.56 18.82
N VAL A 293 9.66 16.58 20.05
CA VAL A 293 8.49 15.82 20.46
C VAL A 293 7.54 16.78 21.14
N HIS A 294 6.26 16.70 20.79
CA HIS A 294 5.21 17.49 21.44
C HIS A 294 4.06 16.58 21.86
N SER A 295 3.59 16.75 23.11
CA SER A 295 2.48 15.96 23.63
C SER A 295 1.16 16.68 23.41
N LEU A 296 0.15 15.97 22.91
CA LEU A 296 -1.21 16.47 22.76
C LEU A 296 -2.19 15.42 23.31
N GLY A 297 -2.77 15.70 24.47
CA GLY A 297 -3.61 14.73 25.17
C GLY A 297 -2.81 13.52 25.63
N LYS A 298 -3.14 12.34 25.14
CA LYS A 298 -2.44 11.09 25.46
C LYS A 298 -1.37 10.69 24.43
N GLY A 299 -1.32 11.35 23.27
CA GLY A 299 -0.39 11.00 22.18
C GLY A 299 0.74 12.00 22.01
N HIS A 300 1.65 11.65 21.16
CA HIS A 300 2.85 12.43 20.86
C HIS A 300 2.98 12.69 19.35
N VAL A 301 3.60 13.81 19.04
CA VAL A 301 3.96 14.21 17.68
C VAL A 301 5.48 14.28 17.59
N TYR A 302 6.07 13.59 16.61
CA TYR A 302 7.51 13.47 16.38
C TYR A 302 7.89 14.09 15.05
N TRP A 303 8.96 14.88 15.00
CA TRP A 303 9.51 15.44 13.76
C TRP A 303 11.02 15.67 13.86
N GLY A 304 11.71 15.76 12.70
CA GLY A 304 13.13 16.05 12.60
C GLY A 304 14.05 14.99 13.24
N MET A 305 13.54 13.79 13.48
CA MET A 305 14.28 12.60 13.89
C MET A 305 13.98 11.45 12.92
N THR A 306 14.64 10.32 13.01
CA THR A 306 14.31 9.15 12.19
C THR A 306 12.99 8.53 12.62
N LEU A 307 12.31 7.86 11.68
CA LEU A 307 11.08 7.12 12.00
C LEU A 307 11.37 6.02 13.02
N GLU A 308 12.52 5.36 12.93
CA GLU A 308 12.97 4.33 13.87
C GLU A 308 13.08 4.87 15.31
N GLU A 309 13.65 6.08 15.47
CA GLU A 309 13.72 6.71 16.79
C GLU A 309 12.34 7.00 17.37
N ALA A 310 11.39 7.45 16.55
CA ALA A 310 10.02 7.69 16.97
C ALA A 310 9.30 6.38 17.36
N LEU A 311 9.45 5.33 16.56
CA LEU A 311 8.89 4.00 16.84
C LEU A 311 9.45 3.41 18.15
N ARG A 312 10.75 3.55 18.38
CA ARG A 312 11.39 3.10 19.61
C ARG A 312 10.89 3.86 20.84
N LYS A 313 10.65 5.17 20.74
CA LYS A 313 10.09 5.99 21.84
C LYS A 313 8.66 5.59 22.20
N GLU A 314 7.88 5.12 21.22
CA GLU A 314 6.52 4.60 21.42
C GLU A 314 6.49 3.09 21.72
N GLU A 315 7.66 2.45 21.90
CA GLU A 315 7.80 1.02 22.15
C GLU A 315 7.09 0.14 21.10
N ILE A 316 6.96 0.65 19.86
CA ILE A 316 6.41 -0.08 18.74
C ILE A 316 7.50 -1.00 18.21
N ARG A 317 7.35 -2.30 18.45
CA ARG A 317 8.33 -3.31 18.00
C ARG A 317 8.10 -3.70 16.55
N PRO A 318 9.17 -3.98 15.76
CA PRO A 318 9.03 -4.47 14.40
C PRO A 318 8.28 -5.81 14.36
N ASP A 319 7.63 -6.08 13.26
CA ASP A 319 6.88 -7.32 13.03
C ASP A 319 7.79 -8.48 12.65
N ILE A 320 8.91 -8.18 11.99
CA ILE A 320 9.97 -9.13 11.65
C ILE A 320 11.34 -8.52 11.96
N ILE A 321 12.25 -9.33 12.50
CA ILE A 321 13.63 -8.93 12.73
C ILE A 321 14.55 -10.00 12.16
N LEU A 322 15.49 -9.60 11.31
CA LEU A 322 16.60 -10.42 10.84
C LEU A 322 17.78 -10.26 11.79
N LYS A 323 18.38 -11.37 12.22
CA LYS A 323 19.49 -11.34 13.18
C LYS A 323 20.76 -10.67 12.63
N SER A 324 21.06 -10.87 11.36
CA SER A 324 22.24 -10.29 10.68
C SER A 324 22.01 -8.86 10.19
N GLY A 325 20.79 -8.32 10.32
CA GLY A 325 20.37 -7.08 9.66
C GLY A 325 20.05 -7.31 8.18
N ASN A 326 19.48 -6.30 7.57
CA ASN A 326 19.04 -6.34 6.16
C ASN A 326 19.97 -5.45 5.34
N GLU A 327 21.04 -6.03 4.80
CA GLU A 327 21.93 -5.29 3.91
C GLU A 327 21.16 -4.86 2.64
N PRO A 328 21.48 -3.70 2.04
CA PRO A 328 20.75 -3.18 0.87
C PRO A 328 20.67 -4.15 -0.31
N GLU A 329 21.60 -5.09 -0.39
CA GLU A 329 21.71 -6.10 -1.45
C GLU A 329 20.87 -7.37 -1.15
N ASP A 330 20.47 -7.58 0.11
CA ASP A 330 19.80 -8.78 0.61
C ASP A 330 18.39 -8.45 1.13
N ARG A 331 17.61 -7.70 0.35
CA ARG A 331 16.29 -7.24 0.76
C ARG A 331 15.31 -8.39 0.92
N MET A 332 14.84 -8.53 2.15
CA MET A 332 13.70 -9.38 2.50
C MET A 332 12.43 -8.54 2.53
N TYR A 333 11.41 -8.99 1.83
CA TYR A 333 10.07 -8.42 1.90
C TYR A 333 9.13 -9.40 2.57
N PHE A 334 8.12 -8.90 3.25
CA PHE A 334 7.17 -9.76 3.94
C PHE A 334 5.78 -9.17 3.96
N THR A 335 4.78 -10.02 4.19
CA THR A 335 3.45 -9.61 4.62
C THR A 335 2.95 -10.56 5.69
N HIS A 336 2.16 -10.03 6.62
CA HIS A 336 1.63 -10.76 7.76
C HIS A 336 0.10 -10.71 7.77
N ARG A 337 -0.52 -11.86 8.05
CA ARG A 337 -1.98 -12.03 8.20
C ARG A 337 -2.27 -12.66 9.53
N HIS A 338 -3.16 -12.04 10.31
CA HIS A 338 -3.59 -12.53 11.62
C HIS A 338 -4.95 -13.21 11.52
N LEU A 339 -5.07 -14.41 12.10
CA LEU A 339 -6.32 -15.13 12.31
C LEU A 339 -6.45 -15.47 13.81
N PRO A 340 -7.65 -15.81 14.30
CA PRO A 340 -7.81 -16.13 15.72
C PRO A 340 -6.84 -17.19 16.26
N ASP A 341 -6.52 -18.21 15.44
CA ASP A 341 -5.72 -19.35 15.85
C ASP A 341 -4.32 -19.43 15.23
N VAL A 342 -4.02 -18.60 14.22
CA VAL A 342 -2.77 -18.67 13.46
C VAL A 342 -2.35 -17.33 12.91
N ASP A 343 -1.04 -17.08 12.88
CA ASP A 343 -0.42 -15.99 12.13
C ASP A 343 0.24 -16.56 10.86
N ILE A 344 0.02 -15.91 9.73
CA ILE A 344 0.59 -16.28 8.44
C ILE A 344 1.60 -15.21 8.04
N TYR A 345 2.88 -15.60 7.98
CA TYR A 345 3.95 -14.76 7.43
C TYR A 345 4.33 -15.29 6.06
N PHE A 346 4.22 -14.43 5.06
CA PHE A 346 4.83 -14.65 3.76
C PHE A 346 6.12 -13.84 3.70
N VAL A 347 7.24 -14.54 3.52
CA VAL A 347 8.57 -13.92 3.51
C VAL A 347 9.24 -14.21 2.17
N ASN A 348 9.67 -13.17 1.48
CA ASN A 348 10.35 -13.25 0.19
C ASN A 348 11.81 -12.80 0.32
N ASN A 349 12.75 -13.70 -0.01
CA ASN A 349 14.12 -13.32 -0.29
C ASN A 349 14.21 -12.79 -1.73
N HIS A 350 14.29 -11.45 -1.87
CA HIS A 350 14.41 -10.80 -3.18
C HIS A 350 15.86 -10.64 -3.64
N SER A 351 16.80 -11.09 -2.83
CA SER A 351 18.23 -11.15 -3.16
C SER A 351 18.54 -12.21 -4.22
N LYS A 352 19.61 -12.00 -4.96
CA LYS A 352 20.17 -13.02 -5.86
C LYS A 352 21.07 -14.04 -5.11
N ASN A 353 21.35 -13.76 -3.84
CA ASN A 353 22.24 -14.55 -3.01
C ASN A 353 21.48 -15.56 -2.16
N VAL A 354 22.12 -16.67 -1.86
CA VAL A 354 21.64 -17.58 -0.82
C VAL A 354 21.85 -16.90 0.53
N PHE A 355 20.76 -16.75 1.26
CA PHE A 355 20.74 -16.12 2.56
C PHE A 355 20.39 -17.14 3.64
N SER A 356 21.11 -17.13 4.74
CA SER A 356 20.86 -17.99 5.89
C SER A 356 20.90 -17.15 7.17
N ASP A 357 19.74 -16.97 7.79
CA ASP A 357 19.63 -16.17 9.01
C ASP A 357 18.53 -16.71 9.94
N SER A 358 18.51 -16.19 11.18
CA SER A 358 17.41 -16.39 12.12
C SER A 358 16.44 -15.23 12.00
N ILE A 359 15.17 -15.56 11.80
CA ILE A 359 14.08 -14.62 11.70
C ILE A 359 13.29 -14.61 13.00
N HIS A 360 13.13 -13.45 13.63
CA HIS A 360 12.25 -13.26 14.77
C HIS A 360 10.94 -12.67 14.30
N LEU A 361 9.84 -13.35 14.57
CA LEU A 361 8.48 -12.94 14.22
C LEU A 361 7.75 -12.42 15.45
N ARG A 362 7.02 -11.33 15.31
CA ARG A 362 6.17 -10.77 16.38
C ARG A 362 4.85 -11.55 16.44
N THR A 363 4.82 -12.61 17.17
CA THR A 363 3.63 -13.45 17.38
C THR A 363 3.55 -13.92 18.81
N ASP A 364 2.33 -14.08 19.33
CA ASP A 364 2.06 -14.69 20.63
C ASP A 364 1.96 -16.23 20.51
N ARG A 365 2.17 -16.80 19.31
CA ARG A 365 2.09 -18.23 19.04
C ARG A 365 3.36 -18.93 19.47
N ARG A 366 3.20 -20.13 20.05
CA ARG A 366 4.33 -20.92 20.57
C ARG A 366 4.93 -21.89 19.57
N TYR A 367 4.23 -22.14 18.45
CA TYR A 367 4.63 -23.14 17.45
C TYR A 367 4.53 -22.54 16.06
N ALA A 368 5.56 -22.78 15.24
CA ALA A 368 5.60 -22.45 13.82
C ALA A 368 5.27 -23.67 12.97
#